data_ec65d315cd828e1a700c47fbe72c7ac6
#
_entry.id   ec65d315cd828e1a700c47fbe72c7ac6
#
_cell.length_a   1.000
_cell.length_b   1.000
_cell.length_c   1.000
_cell.angle_alpha   90.00
_cell.angle_beta   90.00
_cell.angle_gamma   90.00
#
_symmetry.space_group_name_H-M   'P 1'
#
loop_
_entity.id
_entity.type
_entity.pdbx_description
1 polymer ?
#
loop_
_entity_poly.entity_id
_entity_poly.type
_entity_poly.pdbx_seq_one_letter_code
_entity_poly.pdbx_strand_id
1 'polypeptide(L)'
;MELDEAALDSLRTANGEASAKQRAVRIISATGVTQGDLRQRLIRKGESPDDAETAVAWLSELKLLDDAETARQLVARGVSRGYGAKRIQQMLYEKRVPRKYWEEALASIPDQSGELRDFLAARLGEAPDEKQRKRAIDAALRRGFTWSEVQAALRRLGADEPE
;
A
#
# COMPACT_ATOMS: atom_id res chain seq x y z
N MET A 1 -10.54 31.19 -41.18
CA MET A 1 -11.61 30.29 -40.72
C MET A 1 -11.70 30.42 -39.21
N GLU A 2 -12.72 31.10 -38.73
CA GLU A 2 -12.95 31.18 -37.27
C GLU A 2 -13.57 29.89 -36.80
N LEU A 3 -12.88 29.21 -35.88
CA LEU A 3 -13.48 28.09 -35.10
C LEU A 3 -14.49 28.73 -34.14
N ASP A 4 -15.70 28.19 -34.07
CA ASP A 4 -16.67 28.63 -33.07
C ASP A 4 -16.22 28.18 -31.65
N GLU A 5 -16.77 28.79 -30.63
CA GLU A 5 -16.41 28.48 -29.24
C GLU A 5 -16.64 27.00 -28.91
N ALA A 6 -17.67 26.37 -29.47
CA ALA A 6 -17.97 24.94 -29.24
C ALA A 6 -16.88 24.05 -29.86
N ALA A 7 -16.40 24.37 -31.05
CA ALA A 7 -15.30 23.64 -31.68
C ALA A 7 -13.98 23.82 -30.91
N LEU A 8 -13.68 25.01 -30.41
CA LEU A 8 -12.53 25.29 -29.55
C LEU A 8 -12.58 24.51 -28.25
N ASP A 9 -13.74 24.48 -27.59
CA ASP A 9 -13.93 23.72 -26.35
C ASP A 9 -13.80 22.22 -26.59
N SER A 10 -14.32 21.69 -27.69
CA SER A 10 -14.16 20.28 -28.07
C SER A 10 -12.69 19.93 -28.29
N LEU A 11 -11.91 20.79 -28.93
CA LEU A 11 -10.47 20.61 -29.11
C LEU A 11 -9.69 20.66 -27.80
N ARG A 12 -10.02 21.59 -26.91
CA ARG A 12 -9.40 21.68 -25.57
C ARG A 12 -9.69 20.44 -24.76
N THR A 13 -10.92 19.95 -24.75
CA THR A 13 -11.33 18.72 -24.05
C THR A 13 -10.56 17.52 -24.59
N ALA A 14 -10.53 17.34 -25.91
CA ALA A 14 -9.79 16.22 -26.54
C ALA A 14 -8.29 16.28 -26.23
N ASN A 15 -7.69 17.46 -26.24
CA ASN A 15 -6.27 17.66 -25.91
C ASN A 15 -5.98 17.34 -24.41
N GLY A 16 -6.87 17.78 -23.51
CA GLY A 16 -6.76 17.48 -22.09
C GLY A 16 -6.87 15.99 -21.80
N GLU A 17 -7.84 15.29 -22.41
CA GLU A 17 -7.98 13.85 -22.30
C GLU A 17 -6.75 13.09 -22.81
N ALA A 18 -6.20 13.47 -23.95
CA ALA A 18 -5.00 12.86 -24.53
C ALA A 18 -3.77 13.08 -23.62
N SER A 19 -3.61 14.25 -23.07
CA SER A 19 -2.55 14.57 -22.11
C SER A 19 -2.64 13.71 -20.87
N ALA A 20 -3.82 13.60 -20.27
CA ALA A 20 -4.07 12.79 -19.08
C ALA A 20 -3.79 11.31 -19.34
N LYS A 21 -4.24 10.76 -20.48
CA LYS A 21 -3.98 9.36 -20.89
C LYS A 21 -2.48 9.08 -21.06
N GLN A 22 -1.75 9.94 -21.74
CA GLN A 22 -0.30 9.80 -21.89
C GLN A 22 0.43 9.80 -20.55
N ARG A 23 0.05 10.71 -19.67
CA ARG A 23 0.63 10.83 -18.34
C ARG A 23 0.30 9.61 -17.48
N ALA A 24 -0.94 9.13 -17.55
CA ALA A 24 -1.39 7.92 -16.87
C ALA A 24 -0.59 6.68 -17.29
N VAL A 25 -0.37 6.49 -18.58
CA VAL A 25 0.45 5.37 -19.10
C VAL A 25 1.87 5.42 -18.55
N ARG A 26 2.49 6.60 -18.49
CA ARG A 26 3.83 6.75 -17.90
C ARG A 26 3.86 6.35 -16.44
N ILE A 27 2.84 6.75 -15.68
CA ILE A 27 2.76 6.44 -14.23
C ILE A 27 2.62 4.93 -14.01
N ILE A 28 1.70 4.27 -14.70
CA ILE A 28 1.49 2.81 -14.52
C ILE A 28 2.66 1.97 -15.01
N SER A 29 3.40 2.44 -16.00
CA SER A 29 4.60 1.76 -16.51
C SER A 29 5.75 1.78 -15.49
N ALA A 30 5.77 2.77 -14.62
CA ALA A 30 6.83 2.93 -13.61
C ALA A 30 6.52 2.20 -12.30
N THR A 31 5.25 2.18 -11.87
CA THR A 31 4.84 1.60 -10.60
C THR A 31 3.40 1.06 -10.65
N GLY A 32 3.13 0.00 -9.87
CA GLY A 32 1.76 -0.42 -9.62
C GLY A 32 1.02 0.64 -8.81
N VAL A 33 -0.14 1.07 -9.28
CA VAL A 33 -0.98 2.09 -8.65
C VAL A 33 -2.43 1.64 -8.63
N THR A 34 -3.21 2.12 -7.66
CA THR A 34 -4.66 1.97 -7.66
C THR A 34 -5.31 3.06 -8.50
N GLN A 35 -6.58 2.87 -8.85
CA GLN A 35 -7.36 3.88 -9.56
C GLN A 35 -7.37 5.22 -8.79
N GLY A 36 -7.60 5.18 -7.48
CA GLY A 36 -7.62 6.37 -6.64
C GLY A 36 -6.26 7.07 -6.53
N ASP A 37 -5.18 6.32 -6.40
CA ASP A 37 -3.83 6.87 -6.35
C ASP A 37 -3.44 7.49 -7.71
N LEU A 38 -3.75 6.82 -8.81
CA LEU A 38 -3.50 7.35 -10.15
C LEU A 38 -4.26 8.67 -10.39
N ARG A 39 -5.55 8.71 -10.04
CA ARG A 39 -6.36 9.93 -10.15
C ARG A 39 -5.70 11.10 -9.40
N GLN A 40 -5.30 10.90 -8.17
CA GLN A 40 -4.65 11.93 -7.36
C GLN A 40 -3.30 12.38 -7.94
N ARG A 41 -2.53 11.46 -8.48
CA ARG A 41 -1.25 11.79 -9.13
C ARG A 41 -1.45 12.63 -10.38
N LEU A 42 -2.45 12.29 -11.19
CA LEU A 42 -2.80 13.06 -12.39
C LEU A 42 -3.21 14.49 -12.03
N ILE A 43 -4.10 14.66 -11.04
CA ILE A 43 -4.54 15.98 -10.58
C ILE A 43 -3.36 16.79 -10.03
N ARG A 44 -2.50 16.20 -9.22
CA ARG A 44 -1.30 16.88 -8.69
C ARG A 44 -0.31 17.29 -9.78
N LYS A 45 -0.32 16.61 -10.91
CA LYS A 45 0.51 16.95 -12.07
C LYS A 45 -0.14 17.96 -13.02
N GLY A 46 -1.32 18.48 -12.68
CA GLY A 46 -1.98 19.55 -13.41
C GLY A 46 -3.11 19.11 -14.34
N GLU A 47 -3.46 17.82 -14.36
CA GLU A 47 -4.63 17.37 -15.13
C GLU A 47 -5.92 17.78 -14.40
N SER A 48 -6.98 18.07 -15.17
CA SER A 48 -8.29 18.35 -14.57
C SER A 48 -8.86 17.08 -13.91
N PRO A 49 -9.73 17.20 -12.89
CA PRO A 49 -10.40 16.04 -12.29
C PRO A 49 -11.17 15.20 -13.31
N ASP A 50 -11.83 15.83 -14.28
CA ASP A 50 -12.58 15.13 -15.33
C ASP A 50 -11.66 14.36 -16.28
N ASP A 51 -10.57 14.96 -16.72
CA ASP A 51 -9.58 14.31 -17.57
C ASP A 51 -8.87 13.17 -16.83
N ALA A 52 -8.56 13.35 -15.56
CA ALA A 52 -8.01 12.30 -14.72
C ALA A 52 -8.97 11.12 -14.60
N GLU A 53 -10.26 11.36 -14.37
CA GLU A 53 -11.28 10.30 -14.31
C GLU A 53 -11.40 9.56 -15.62
N THR A 54 -11.44 10.27 -16.75
CA THR A 54 -11.49 9.69 -18.09
C THR A 54 -10.28 8.77 -18.35
N ALA A 55 -9.09 9.20 -17.98
CA ALA A 55 -7.87 8.40 -18.15
C ALA A 55 -7.88 7.14 -17.26
N VAL A 56 -8.33 7.26 -16.02
CA VAL A 56 -8.46 6.13 -15.08
C VAL A 56 -9.48 5.11 -15.60
N ALA A 57 -10.66 5.58 -16.03
CA ALA A 57 -11.70 4.71 -16.59
C ALA A 57 -11.20 3.97 -17.83
N TRP A 58 -10.53 4.67 -18.74
CA TRP A 58 -9.94 4.09 -19.94
C TRP A 58 -8.94 2.96 -19.63
N LEU A 59 -8.02 3.18 -18.69
CA LEU A 59 -7.05 2.17 -18.29
C LEU A 59 -7.71 0.98 -17.56
N SER A 60 -8.77 1.22 -16.82
CA SER A 60 -9.55 0.18 -16.16
C SER A 60 -10.28 -0.69 -17.16
N GLU A 61 -10.88 -0.12 -18.21
CA GLU A 61 -11.51 -0.84 -19.31
C GLU A 61 -10.50 -1.72 -20.08
N LEU A 62 -9.26 -1.23 -20.24
CA LEU A 62 -8.16 -2.00 -20.84
C LEU A 62 -7.58 -3.05 -19.90
N LYS A 63 -8.10 -3.18 -18.67
CA LYS A 63 -7.60 -4.08 -17.61
C LYS A 63 -6.12 -3.85 -17.24
N LEU A 64 -5.63 -2.63 -17.42
CA LEU A 64 -4.30 -2.20 -17.02
C LEU A 64 -4.25 -1.66 -15.58
N LEU A 65 -5.41 -1.45 -14.96
CA LEU A 65 -5.59 -1.15 -13.54
C LEU A 65 -6.48 -2.24 -12.92
N ASP A 66 -5.98 -2.86 -11.87
CA ASP A 66 -6.69 -3.87 -11.08
C ASP A 66 -6.38 -3.64 -9.61
N ASP A 67 -7.31 -3.00 -8.90
CA ASP A 67 -7.13 -2.64 -7.50
C ASP A 67 -7.06 -3.88 -6.58
N ALA A 68 -7.75 -4.96 -6.93
CA ALA A 68 -7.68 -6.22 -6.18
C ALA A 68 -6.29 -6.85 -6.28
N GLU A 69 -5.71 -6.90 -7.47
CA GLU A 69 -4.35 -7.40 -7.67
C GLU A 69 -3.31 -6.48 -7.03
N THR A 70 -3.47 -5.17 -7.15
CA THR A 70 -2.61 -4.20 -6.47
C THR A 70 -2.65 -4.38 -4.96
N ALA A 71 -3.82 -4.64 -4.38
CA ALA A 71 -3.96 -4.94 -2.96
C ALA A 71 -3.15 -6.18 -2.56
N ARG A 72 -3.26 -7.28 -3.31
CA ARG A 72 -2.50 -8.51 -3.08
C ARG A 72 -0.99 -8.28 -3.14
N GLN A 73 -0.53 -7.54 -4.14
CA GLN A 73 0.88 -7.20 -4.30
C GLN A 73 1.41 -6.32 -3.15
N LEU A 74 0.62 -5.37 -2.67
CA LEU A 74 0.97 -4.53 -1.52
C LEU A 74 1.11 -5.37 -0.25
N VAL A 75 0.17 -6.28 -0.02
CA VAL A 75 0.24 -7.20 1.13
C VAL A 75 1.48 -8.09 1.05
N ALA A 76 1.73 -8.73 -0.09
CA ALA A 76 2.91 -9.57 -0.29
C ALA A 76 4.21 -8.80 -0.05
N ARG A 77 4.29 -7.56 -0.52
CA ARG A 77 5.43 -6.67 -0.29
C ARG A 77 5.60 -6.30 1.18
N GLY A 78 4.52 -6.02 1.88
CA GLY A 78 4.55 -5.72 3.31
C GLY A 78 5.03 -6.93 4.12
N VAL A 79 4.50 -8.10 3.84
CA VAL A 79 4.93 -9.38 4.46
C VAL A 79 6.42 -9.63 4.20
N SER A 80 6.88 -9.48 2.97
CA SER A 80 8.28 -9.63 2.59
C SER A 80 9.22 -8.67 3.33
N ARG A 81 8.74 -7.49 3.72
CA ARG A 81 9.48 -6.52 4.53
C ARG A 81 9.40 -6.77 6.04
N GLY A 82 8.71 -7.80 6.46
CA GLY A 82 8.51 -8.12 7.87
C GLY A 82 7.51 -7.21 8.58
N TYR A 83 6.57 -6.63 7.85
CA TYR A 83 5.52 -5.79 8.42
C TYR A 83 4.37 -6.62 8.96
N GLY A 84 3.82 -6.22 10.11
CA GLY A 84 2.59 -6.76 10.66
C GLY A 84 1.34 -6.19 9.99
N ALA A 85 0.20 -6.78 10.30
CA ALA A 85 -1.08 -6.45 9.66
C ALA A 85 -1.46 -4.96 9.74
N LYS A 86 -1.20 -4.29 10.86
CA LYS A 86 -1.51 -2.86 11.02
C LYS A 86 -0.72 -1.97 10.04
N ARG A 87 0.56 -2.26 9.83
CA ARG A 87 1.38 -1.50 8.88
C ARG A 87 0.95 -1.79 7.44
N ILE A 88 0.59 -3.03 7.14
CA ILE A 88 0.07 -3.42 5.83
C ILE A 88 -1.27 -2.74 5.55
N GLN A 89 -2.18 -2.68 6.54
CA GLN A 89 -3.43 -1.91 6.42
C GLN A 89 -3.16 -0.43 6.11
N GLN A 90 -2.18 0.17 6.77
CA GLN A 90 -1.77 1.54 6.49
C GLN A 90 -1.26 1.70 5.05
N MET A 91 -0.50 0.75 4.53
CA MET A 91 -0.05 0.74 3.13
C MET A 91 -1.24 0.71 2.15
N LEU A 92 -2.25 -0.12 2.43
CA LEU A 92 -3.48 -0.17 1.63
C LEU A 92 -4.22 1.18 1.65
N TYR A 93 -4.31 1.80 2.81
CA TYR A 93 -4.93 3.12 2.96
C TYR A 93 -4.16 4.21 2.21
N GLU A 94 -2.85 4.28 2.37
CA GLU A 94 -1.98 5.27 1.71
C GLU A 94 -2.02 5.15 0.18
N LYS A 95 -2.19 3.94 -0.34
CA LYS A 95 -2.34 3.64 -1.77
C LYS A 95 -3.79 3.70 -2.27
N ARG A 96 -4.71 4.15 -1.44
CA ARG A 96 -6.14 4.34 -1.78
C ARG A 96 -6.79 3.07 -2.33
N VAL A 97 -6.42 1.92 -1.79
CA VAL A 97 -7.08 0.66 -2.11
C VAL A 97 -8.52 0.71 -1.59
N PRO A 98 -9.53 0.45 -2.42
CA PRO A 98 -10.93 0.39 -1.94
C PRO A 98 -11.11 -0.64 -0.83
N ARG A 99 -11.87 -0.30 0.19
CA ARG A 99 -12.10 -1.14 1.38
C ARG A 99 -12.62 -2.53 1.05
N LYS A 100 -13.41 -2.66 -0.01
CA LYS A 100 -13.96 -3.95 -0.45
C LYS A 100 -12.91 -5.01 -0.79
N TYR A 101 -11.66 -4.60 -1.05
CA TYR A 101 -10.55 -5.53 -1.35
C TYR A 101 -9.68 -5.85 -0.15
N TRP A 102 -9.87 -5.17 0.98
CA TRP A 102 -8.98 -5.30 2.14
C TRP A 102 -9.08 -6.65 2.81
N GLU A 103 -10.30 -7.13 3.05
CA GLU A 103 -10.51 -8.37 3.79
C GLU A 103 -9.81 -9.56 3.12
N GLU A 104 -10.06 -9.76 1.82
CA GLU A 104 -9.42 -10.82 1.06
C GLU A 104 -7.91 -10.68 0.99
N ALA A 105 -7.41 -9.46 0.74
CA ALA A 105 -5.98 -9.21 0.67
C ALA A 105 -5.28 -9.44 2.02
N LEU A 106 -5.85 -8.96 3.12
CA LEU A 106 -5.29 -9.15 4.46
C LEU A 106 -5.37 -10.61 4.94
N ALA A 107 -6.38 -11.36 4.48
CA ALA A 107 -6.48 -12.79 4.76
C ALA A 107 -5.33 -13.61 4.15
N SER A 108 -4.62 -13.07 3.17
CA SER A 108 -3.44 -13.71 2.56
C SER A 108 -2.15 -13.57 3.40
N ILE A 109 -2.18 -12.77 4.47
CA ILE A 109 -1.04 -12.66 5.39
C ILE A 109 -0.83 -14.00 6.10
N PRO A 110 0.36 -14.62 5.97
CA PRO A 110 0.62 -15.89 6.65
C PRO A 110 0.76 -15.69 8.17
N ASP A 111 0.82 -16.80 8.90
CA ASP A 111 1.19 -16.74 10.32
C ASP A 111 2.62 -16.17 10.46
N GLN A 112 2.72 -15.02 11.12
CA GLN A 112 3.97 -14.29 11.31
C GLN A 112 4.56 -14.51 12.72
N SER A 113 4.02 -15.42 13.50
CA SER A 113 4.44 -15.62 14.91
C SER A 113 5.90 -16.06 15.04
N GLY A 114 6.39 -16.91 14.14
CA GLY A 114 7.79 -17.32 14.09
C GLY A 114 8.74 -16.18 13.74
N GLU A 115 8.39 -15.41 12.71
CA GLU A 115 9.20 -14.26 12.27
C GLU A 115 9.25 -13.15 13.33
N LEU A 116 8.13 -12.89 13.99
CA LEU A 116 8.06 -11.91 15.09
C LEU A 116 8.91 -12.36 16.29
N ARG A 117 8.86 -13.65 16.64
CA ARG A 117 9.71 -14.23 17.67
C ARG A 117 11.19 -14.04 17.34
N ASP A 118 11.61 -14.40 16.14
CA ASP A 118 13.00 -14.26 15.70
C ASP A 118 13.45 -12.80 15.66
N PHE A 119 12.58 -11.89 15.23
CA PHE A 119 12.82 -10.44 15.26
C PHE A 119 13.05 -9.93 16.68
N LEU A 120 12.24 -10.35 17.64
CA LEU A 120 12.38 -9.95 19.05
C LEU A 120 13.62 -10.58 19.67
N ALA A 121 13.86 -11.86 19.43
CA ALA A 121 15.02 -12.57 19.96
C ALA A 121 16.34 -11.92 19.53
N ALA A 122 16.47 -11.53 18.26
CA ALA A 122 17.65 -10.86 17.74
C ALA A 122 17.92 -9.50 18.41
N ARG A 123 16.87 -8.80 18.85
CA ARG A 123 16.99 -7.49 19.49
C ARG A 123 17.17 -7.56 21.00
N LEU A 124 16.64 -8.60 21.63
CA LEU A 124 16.72 -8.78 23.09
C LEU A 124 18.08 -9.30 23.53
N GLY A 125 18.71 -10.19 22.74
CA GLY A 125 19.94 -10.88 23.17
C GLY A 125 19.68 -11.88 24.32
N GLU A 126 20.75 -12.33 24.98
CA GLU A 126 20.68 -13.37 26.01
C GLU A 126 20.19 -12.85 27.38
N ALA A 127 20.54 -11.62 27.76
CA ALA A 127 20.18 -11.05 29.04
C ALA A 127 19.72 -9.58 28.87
N PRO A 128 18.49 -9.36 28.36
CA PRO A 128 18.02 -8.01 28.08
C PRO A 128 17.71 -7.25 29.37
N ASP A 129 18.17 -6.01 29.46
CA ASP A 129 17.70 -5.06 30.45
C ASP A 129 16.31 -4.50 30.06
N GLU A 130 15.70 -3.75 30.95
CA GLU A 130 14.36 -3.20 30.74
C GLU A 130 14.31 -2.22 29.54
N LYS A 131 15.39 -1.47 29.32
CA LYS A 131 15.52 -0.53 28.20
C LYS A 131 15.63 -1.25 26.86
N GLN A 132 16.38 -2.34 26.78
CA GLN A 132 16.49 -3.18 25.59
C GLN A 132 15.16 -3.85 25.27
N ARG A 133 14.47 -4.37 26.29
CA ARG A 133 13.14 -4.97 26.16
C ARG A 133 12.12 -3.96 25.60
N LYS A 134 12.08 -2.76 26.15
CA LYS A 134 11.22 -1.68 25.66
C LYS A 134 11.51 -1.31 24.21
N ARG A 135 12.77 -1.17 23.83
CA ARG A 135 13.17 -0.87 22.44
C ARG A 135 12.75 -1.95 21.46
N ALA A 136 12.89 -3.21 21.83
CA ALA A 136 12.47 -4.34 20.99
C ALA A 136 10.95 -4.34 20.79
N ILE A 137 10.19 -4.13 21.85
CA ILE A 137 8.72 -4.01 21.81
C ILE A 137 8.29 -2.84 20.91
N ASP A 138 8.85 -1.65 21.13
CA ASP A 138 8.52 -0.46 20.35
C ASP A 138 8.86 -0.66 18.85
N ALA A 139 9.95 -1.35 18.56
CA ALA A 139 10.33 -1.67 17.19
C ALA A 139 9.32 -2.62 16.51
N ALA A 140 8.82 -3.64 17.22
CA ALA A 140 7.80 -4.55 16.71
C ALA A 140 6.47 -3.84 16.50
N LEU A 141 6.06 -2.97 17.41
CA LEU A 141 4.85 -2.16 17.28
C LEU A 141 4.94 -1.21 16.06
N ARG A 142 6.09 -0.58 15.85
CA ARG A 142 6.33 0.26 14.65
C ARG A 142 6.28 -0.52 13.34
N ARG A 143 6.61 -1.80 13.36
CA ARG A 143 6.45 -2.69 12.20
C ARG A 143 5.01 -3.10 11.94
N GLY A 144 4.08 -2.75 12.83
CA GLY A 144 2.66 -3.00 12.66
C GLY A 144 2.14 -4.26 13.32
N PHE A 145 2.91 -4.89 14.20
CA PHE A 145 2.41 -5.96 15.05
C PHE A 145 1.58 -5.40 16.20
N THR A 146 0.59 -6.16 16.65
CA THR A 146 -0.24 -5.77 17.79
C THR A 146 0.46 -6.06 19.12
N TRP A 147 0.05 -5.36 20.17
CA TRP A 147 0.53 -5.65 21.52
C TRP A 147 0.31 -7.10 21.93
N SER A 148 -0.85 -7.66 21.59
CA SER A 148 -1.19 -9.07 21.84
C SER A 148 -0.22 -10.05 21.16
N GLU A 149 0.11 -9.79 19.90
CA GLU A 149 1.09 -10.59 19.14
C GLU A 149 2.48 -10.51 19.76
N VAL A 150 2.91 -9.30 20.13
CA VAL A 150 4.21 -9.08 20.77
C VAL A 150 4.29 -9.78 22.12
N GLN A 151 3.27 -9.68 22.96
CA GLN A 151 3.22 -10.38 24.25
C GLN A 151 3.25 -11.89 24.08
N ALA A 152 2.50 -12.44 23.11
CA ALA A 152 2.52 -13.86 22.82
C ALA A 152 3.90 -14.35 22.39
N ALA A 153 4.60 -13.56 21.55
CA ALA A 153 5.95 -13.87 21.12
C ALA A 153 6.96 -13.82 22.28
N LEU A 154 6.85 -12.83 23.15
CA LEU A 154 7.71 -12.73 24.36
C LEU A 154 7.50 -13.90 25.32
N ARG A 155 6.26 -14.32 25.53
CA ARG A 155 5.96 -15.50 26.37
C ARG A 155 6.58 -16.79 25.80
N ARG A 156 6.56 -16.96 24.49
CA ARG A 156 7.20 -18.12 23.83
C ARG A 156 8.71 -18.11 24.02
N LEU A 157 9.35 -16.94 23.90
CA LEU A 157 10.79 -16.80 24.16
C LEU A 157 11.14 -17.16 25.59
N GLY A 158 10.37 -16.71 26.59
CA GLY A 158 10.59 -17.08 27.99
C GLY A 158 10.30 -18.55 28.30
N ALA A 159 9.46 -19.22 27.53
CA ALA A 159 9.19 -20.65 27.66
C ALA A 159 10.26 -21.54 27.00
N ASP A 160 11.00 -21.00 26.04
CA ASP A 160 12.09 -21.68 25.34
C ASP A 160 13.45 -21.54 26.05
N GLU A 161 13.54 -20.76 27.15
CA GLU A 161 14.74 -20.69 28.00
C GLU A 161 14.86 -22.00 28.78
N PRO A 162 15.97 -22.75 28.65
CA PRO A 162 16.21 -23.92 29.48
C PRO A 162 16.42 -23.48 30.95
N GLU A 163 15.78 -24.19 31.89
CA GLU A 163 16.01 -24.04 33.33
C GLU A 163 17.47 -24.30 33.72
#